data_f40913164e67f4639e90324adba99d74
#
_entry.id   f40913164e67f4639e90324adba99d74
#
_cell.length_a   1.000
_cell.length_b   1.000
_cell.length_c   1.000
_cell.angle_alpha   90.00
_cell.angle_beta   90.00
_cell.angle_gamma   90.00
#
_symmetry.space_group_name_H-M   'P 1'
#
loop_
_entity.id
_entity.type
_entity.pdbx_description
1 polymer ?
#
loop_
_entity_poly.entity_id
_entity_poly.type
_entity_poly.pdbx_seq_one_letter_code
_entity_poly.pdbx_strand_id
1 'polypeptide(L)'
;MQNSNRKEPRTLYLDFEEFRNTYQDGITPKPHSLENNELYFGLNSNARILVAYVPQENASPFEQLKATEYYTRPKFPNTINLKEVEYFVPYFKGKGIRDVYQVHHINTCTKKDFDPDCDDERMRLLFQFKFVKHLFEDYRPHDLKIWHCFTDSTVKELIDGKSLIRFIDLFAGIGGIRLGLEQAANEMGYATQCVLTSEIKPAAIKVLRQNHPNEPICGDITQIDTAQIPDFDVLCAGFPCQAFSCAGKRMGFEDARGTLFFEVARILRDKRPKGFILENVEGFVSHDGGRTLRIILEMLRSLGYKVSHRVLDASDFGVAQERKAA
;
A
#
# COMPACT_ATOMS: atom_id res chain seq x y z
N MET A 1 38.98 26.78 10.45
CA MET A 1 38.59 25.78 11.42
C MET A 1 37.53 26.38 12.34
N GLN A 2 36.26 26.22 12.02
CA GLN A 2 35.16 26.59 12.92
C GLN A 2 34.37 25.32 13.20
N ASN A 3 34.59 24.77 14.38
CA ASN A 3 33.81 23.67 14.95
C ASN A 3 32.42 24.21 15.29
N SER A 4 31.43 23.91 14.43
CA SER A 4 30.03 24.12 14.78
C SER A 4 29.57 22.94 15.66
N ASN A 5 29.70 23.09 16.97
CA ASN A 5 29.00 22.26 17.95
C ASN A 5 27.48 22.49 17.81
N ARG A 6 26.82 21.80 16.88
CA ARG A 6 25.37 21.62 16.94
C ARG A 6 25.10 20.64 18.10
N LYS A 7 24.75 21.18 19.26
CA LYS A 7 24.14 20.39 20.34
C LYS A 7 22.85 19.80 19.77
N GLU A 8 22.80 18.48 19.63
CA GLU A 8 21.54 17.81 19.35
C GLU A 8 20.50 18.19 20.42
N PRO A 9 19.25 18.49 20.05
CA PRO A 9 18.23 18.80 21.03
C PRO A 9 18.12 17.61 21.99
N ARG A 10 18.25 17.87 23.29
CA ARG A 10 18.05 16.85 24.33
C ARG A 10 16.62 16.37 24.24
N THR A 11 16.41 15.11 23.96
CA THR A 11 15.07 14.51 24.02
C THR A 11 14.58 14.58 25.46
N LEU A 12 13.49 15.28 25.66
CA LEU A 12 12.77 15.29 26.92
C LEU A 12 11.88 14.04 26.97
N TYR A 13 11.82 13.41 28.12
CA TYR A 13 11.01 12.22 28.33
C TYR A 13 9.74 12.59 29.09
N LEU A 14 8.68 11.79 28.89
CA LEU A 14 7.40 11.91 29.56
C LEU A 14 7.59 11.68 31.06
N ASP A 15 7.04 12.57 31.88
CA ASP A 15 6.87 12.35 33.31
C ASP A 15 5.64 11.46 33.55
N PHE A 16 5.88 10.20 33.93
CA PHE A 16 4.81 9.22 34.10
C PHE A 16 3.96 9.49 35.34
N GLU A 17 4.50 10.15 36.38
CA GLU A 17 3.71 10.53 37.56
C GLU A 17 2.77 11.69 37.22
N GLU A 18 3.26 12.71 36.53
CA GLU A 18 2.43 13.80 36.02
C GLU A 18 1.35 13.26 35.05
N PHE A 19 1.74 12.35 34.15
CA PHE A 19 0.79 11.72 33.22
C PHE A 19 -0.32 10.99 33.97
N ARG A 20 0.02 10.14 34.96
CA ARG A 20 -0.95 9.39 35.73
C ARG A 20 -1.87 10.28 36.55
N ASN A 21 -1.34 11.37 37.11
CA ASN A 21 -2.14 12.33 37.87
C ASN A 21 -3.09 13.13 36.98
N THR A 22 -2.66 13.42 35.76
CA THR A 22 -3.46 14.18 34.78
C THR A 22 -4.51 13.31 34.09
N TYR A 23 -4.20 12.04 33.86
CA TYR A 23 -5.03 11.09 33.11
C TYR A 23 -5.28 9.83 33.96
N GLN A 24 -6.03 9.97 35.07
CA GLN A 24 -6.28 8.88 36.03
C GLN A 24 -6.93 7.64 35.37
N ASP A 25 -7.83 7.87 34.41
CA ASP A 25 -8.50 6.83 33.63
C ASP A 25 -7.81 6.49 32.30
N GLY A 26 -6.57 7.00 32.09
CA GLY A 26 -5.86 6.88 30.84
C GLY A 26 -6.34 7.85 29.74
N ILE A 27 -5.88 7.62 28.50
CA ILE A 27 -6.25 8.40 27.32
C ILE A 27 -6.97 7.49 26.34
N THR A 28 -8.12 7.91 25.84
CA THR A 28 -8.75 7.35 24.65
C THR A 28 -8.49 8.30 23.50
N PRO A 29 -7.62 7.96 22.53
CA PRO A 29 -7.36 8.81 21.39
C PRO A 29 -8.64 9.08 20.59
N LYS A 30 -8.79 10.30 20.09
CA LYS A 30 -9.92 10.66 19.24
C LYS A 30 -9.54 10.44 17.79
N PRO A 31 -10.30 9.64 17.02
CA PRO A 31 -10.07 9.52 15.59
C PRO A 31 -10.20 10.88 14.91
N HIS A 32 -9.32 11.15 13.97
CA HIS A 32 -9.44 12.35 13.14
C HIS A 32 -10.73 12.30 12.32
N SER A 33 -11.44 13.45 12.23
CA SER A 33 -12.65 13.53 11.41
C SER A 33 -12.33 13.29 9.94
N LEU A 34 -13.19 12.52 9.27
CA LEU A 34 -13.04 12.09 7.88
C LEU A 34 -13.37 13.22 6.86
N GLU A 35 -13.22 14.48 7.21
CA GLU A 35 -13.72 15.60 6.38
C GLU A 35 -12.97 15.83 5.06
N ASN A 36 -11.82 15.20 4.84
CA ASN A 36 -11.11 15.19 3.55
C ASN A 36 -10.52 13.80 3.29
N ASN A 37 -11.36 12.89 2.83
CA ASN A 37 -11.13 11.45 2.66
C ASN A 37 -10.05 11.08 1.64
N GLU A 38 -8.80 11.37 1.88
CA GLU A 38 -7.73 10.58 1.28
C GLU A 38 -7.47 9.34 2.13
N LEU A 39 -8.04 8.21 1.74
CA LEU A 39 -7.72 6.91 2.34
C LEU A 39 -6.43 6.38 1.72
N TYR A 40 -5.39 6.27 2.53
CA TYR A 40 -4.16 5.55 2.19
C TYR A 40 -4.25 4.12 2.74
N PHE A 41 -4.26 3.14 1.86
CA PHE A 41 -4.42 1.71 2.23
C PHE A 41 -5.67 1.43 3.10
N GLY A 42 -6.74 2.19 2.93
CA GLY A 42 -7.93 2.07 3.77
C GLY A 42 -7.79 2.66 5.18
N LEU A 43 -6.70 3.40 5.43
CA LEU A 43 -6.46 4.16 6.66
C LEU A 43 -6.58 5.65 6.36
N ASN A 44 -7.01 6.44 7.34
CA ASN A 44 -7.04 7.89 7.18
C ASN A 44 -5.61 8.42 6.99
N SER A 45 -5.35 9.13 5.88
CA SER A 45 -4.01 9.63 5.49
C SER A 45 -3.39 10.56 6.53
N ASN A 46 -4.20 11.34 7.22
CA ASN A 46 -3.78 12.32 8.21
C ASN A 46 -3.77 11.77 9.63
N ALA A 47 -4.20 10.51 9.83
CA ALA A 47 -4.18 9.89 11.15
C ALA A 47 -2.75 9.75 11.68
N ARG A 48 -2.58 10.02 12.96
CA ARG A 48 -1.27 9.91 13.63
C ARG A 48 -0.96 8.45 13.89
N ILE A 49 0.24 8.04 13.48
CA ILE A 49 0.79 6.71 13.69
C ILE A 49 1.96 6.77 14.65
N LEU A 50 1.93 5.96 15.67
CA LEU A 50 3.08 5.70 16.52
C LEU A 50 3.83 4.48 16.01
N VAL A 51 5.06 4.70 15.55
CA VAL A 51 5.97 3.63 15.14
C VAL A 51 6.84 3.23 16.34
N ALA A 52 6.71 2.00 16.79
CA ALA A 52 7.50 1.46 17.89
C ALA A 52 8.60 0.53 17.37
N TYR A 53 9.86 0.87 17.63
CA TYR A 53 10.98 -0.01 17.31
C TYR A 53 11.05 -1.19 18.29
N VAL A 54 10.92 -2.39 17.75
CA VAL A 54 11.01 -3.65 18.51
C VAL A 54 12.33 -4.33 18.16
N PRO A 55 13.33 -4.37 19.06
CA PRO A 55 14.56 -5.12 18.86
C PRO A 55 14.23 -6.61 18.69
N GLN A 56 15.06 -7.34 17.91
CA GLN A 56 14.83 -8.75 17.59
C GLN A 56 14.76 -9.63 18.86
N GLU A 57 15.53 -9.29 19.88
CA GLU A 57 15.53 -9.92 21.19
C GLU A 57 14.25 -9.70 22.02
N ASN A 58 13.45 -8.69 21.66
CA ASN A 58 12.18 -8.34 22.33
C ASN A 58 10.96 -8.59 21.44
N ALA A 59 11.10 -9.32 20.34
CA ALA A 59 9.95 -9.69 19.51
C ALA A 59 8.98 -10.63 20.23
N SER A 60 9.52 -11.50 21.09
CA SER A 60 8.76 -12.46 21.89
C SER A 60 7.73 -11.81 22.84
N PRO A 61 8.01 -10.73 23.59
CA PRO A 61 6.99 -10.08 24.41
C PRO A 61 5.81 -9.52 23.62
N PHE A 62 6.04 -9.01 22.41
CA PHE A 62 4.96 -8.52 21.56
C PHE A 62 4.09 -9.68 21.04
N GLU A 63 4.69 -10.78 20.65
CA GLU A 63 3.99 -12.00 20.25
C GLU A 63 3.25 -12.65 21.43
N GLN A 64 3.83 -12.61 22.64
CA GLN A 64 3.23 -13.15 23.87
C GLN A 64 2.00 -12.35 24.33
N LEU A 65 1.97 -11.03 24.12
CA LEU A 65 0.82 -10.17 24.42
C LEU A 65 -0.36 -10.38 23.45
N LYS A 66 -0.29 -11.37 22.56
CA LYS A 66 -1.34 -11.76 21.60
C LYS A 66 -1.86 -10.58 20.79
N ALA A 67 -1.01 -9.61 20.50
CA ALA A 67 -1.29 -8.47 19.64
C ALA A 67 -2.51 -7.60 20.06
N THR A 68 -2.83 -7.53 21.34
CA THR A 68 -3.90 -6.67 21.88
C THR A 68 -3.38 -5.56 22.78
N GLU A 69 -2.17 -5.73 23.32
CA GLU A 69 -1.56 -4.79 24.26
C GLU A 69 -0.07 -4.71 24.04
N TYR A 70 0.50 -3.56 24.34
CA TYR A 70 1.93 -3.33 24.29
C TYR A 70 2.35 -2.34 25.36
N TYR A 71 3.38 -2.66 26.12
CA TYR A 71 3.96 -1.76 27.10
C TYR A 71 5.30 -1.19 26.61
N THR A 72 5.53 0.09 26.89
CA THR A 72 6.74 0.78 26.46
C THR A 72 7.92 0.52 27.42
N ARG A 73 9.11 0.97 27.02
CA ARG A 73 10.24 1.11 27.94
C ARG A 73 9.97 2.25 28.94
N PRO A 74 10.67 2.29 30.12
CA PRO A 74 10.47 3.35 31.12
C PRO A 74 10.99 4.74 30.70
N LYS A 75 11.18 4.96 29.40
CA LYS A 75 11.52 6.25 28.79
C LYS A 75 10.70 6.40 27.53
N PHE A 76 9.81 7.37 27.52
CA PHE A 76 8.96 7.70 26.37
C PHE A 76 9.13 9.18 26.02
N PRO A 77 9.29 9.57 24.73
CA PRO A 77 9.44 10.98 24.35
C PRO A 77 8.20 11.79 24.71
N ASN A 78 8.38 12.96 25.33
CA ASN A 78 7.28 13.85 25.67
C ASN A 78 6.79 14.71 24.48
N THR A 79 7.49 14.61 23.34
CA THR A 79 7.14 15.32 22.11
C THR A 79 5.97 14.69 21.36
N ILE A 80 5.57 13.47 21.73
CA ILE A 80 4.49 12.74 21.08
C ILE A 80 3.16 13.08 21.74
N ASN A 81 2.21 13.61 20.95
CA ASN A 81 0.86 13.89 21.44
C ASN A 81 0.01 12.61 21.46
N LEU A 82 -0.01 11.93 22.62
CA LEU A 82 -0.71 10.67 22.79
C LEU A 82 -2.23 10.74 22.55
N LYS A 83 -2.84 11.93 22.65
CA LYS A 83 -4.28 12.11 22.39
C LYS A 83 -4.65 11.97 20.91
N GLU A 84 -3.67 12.15 20.01
CA GLU A 84 -3.84 12.12 18.57
C GLU A 84 -3.38 10.81 17.95
N VAL A 85 -2.75 9.91 18.72
CA VAL A 85 -2.24 8.63 18.22
C VAL A 85 -3.40 7.68 17.93
N GLU A 86 -3.78 7.55 16.66
CA GLU A 86 -4.85 6.65 16.24
C GLU A 86 -4.36 5.24 15.96
N TYR A 87 -3.15 5.12 15.42
CA TYR A 87 -2.58 3.84 15.03
C TYR A 87 -1.24 3.59 15.69
N PHE A 88 -0.96 2.32 15.90
CA PHE A 88 0.29 1.79 16.39
C PHE A 88 0.84 0.77 15.41
N VAL A 89 2.14 0.87 15.08
CA VAL A 89 2.82 -0.06 14.20
C VAL A 89 4.15 -0.50 14.82
N PRO A 90 4.35 -1.79 15.09
CA PRO A 90 5.64 -2.29 15.50
C PRO A 90 6.60 -2.37 14.31
N TYR A 91 7.78 -1.81 14.44
CA TYR A 91 8.87 -1.95 13.49
C TYR A 91 9.89 -2.97 14.03
N PHE A 92 9.98 -4.12 13.40
CA PHE A 92 10.95 -5.16 13.77
C PHE A 92 12.26 -4.97 13.03
N LYS A 93 13.38 -4.95 13.76
CA LYS A 93 14.72 -4.84 13.16
C LYS A 93 14.94 -5.95 12.14
N GLY A 94 15.26 -5.58 10.90
CA GLY A 94 15.53 -6.52 9.82
C GLY A 94 14.28 -7.07 9.12
N LYS A 95 13.08 -6.95 9.72
CA LYS A 95 11.81 -7.41 9.15
C LYS A 95 10.91 -6.25 8.71
N GLY A 96 11.04 -5.05 9.30
CA GLY A 96 10.20 -3.90 8.95
C GLY A 96 8.88 -3.85 9.72
N ILE A 97 7.89 -3.16 9.14
CA ILE A 97 6.52 -3.05 9.65
C ILE A 97 5.67 -4.11 8.96
N ARG A 98 4.94 -4.89 9.75
CA ARG A 98 4.06 -5.95 9.25
C ARG A 98 2.60 -5.64 9.45
N ASP A 99 2.25 -5.15 10.63
CA ASP A 99 0.88 -5.02 11.09
C ASP A 99 0.57 -3.60 11.53
N VAL A 100 -0.68 -3.17 11.31
CA VAL A 100 -1.22 -1.91 11.80
C VAL A 100 -2.31 -2.22 12.82
N TYR A 101 -2.25 -1.54 13.96
CA TYR A 101 -3.20 -1.66 15.06
C TYR A 101 -3.85 -0.32 15.34
N GLN A 102 -5.16 -0.32 15.57
CA GLN A 102 -5.88 0.86 16.03
C GLN A 102 -5.76 0.97 17.54
N VAL A 103 -5.32 2.11 18.05
CA VAL A 103 -5.19 2.36 19.48
C VAL A 103 -6.56 2.72 20.05
N HIS A 104 -6.99 1.97 21.06
CA HIS A 104 -8.26 2.24 21.74
C HIS A 104 -8.05 2.95 23.07
N HIS A 105 -6.99 2.62 23.77
CA HIS A 105 -6.74 3.16 25.10
C HIS A 105 -5.25 3.17 25.41
N ILE A 106 -4.82 4.18 26.16
CA ILE A 106 -3.45 4.33 26.62
C ILE A 106 -3.49 4.60 28.12
N ASN A 107 -2.83 3.75 28.89
CA ASN A 107 -2.75 3.88 30.33
C ASN A 107 -1.29 3.71 30.82
N THR A 108 -1.07 3.73 32.10
CA THR A 108 0.23 3.42 32.71
C THR A 108 0.21 2.02 33.31
N CYS A 109 1.37 1.36 33.28
CA CYS A 109 1.60 0.07 33.90
C CYS A 109 3.03 -0.02 34.42
N THR A 110 3.32 -1.07 35.19
CA THR A 110 4.70 -1.50 35.52
C THR A 110 5.01 -2.82 34.84
N LYS A 111 6.27 -3.24 34.79
CA LYS A 111 6.59 -4.57 34.26
C LYS A 111 6.05 -5.68 35.17
N LYS A 112 5.93 -5.41 36.48
CA LYS A 112 5.39 -6.31 37.47
C LYS A 112 3.92 -6.69 37.21
N ASP A 113 3.15 -5.82 36.55
CA ASP A 113 1.76 -6.10 36.17
C ASP A 113 1.64 -7.24 35.14
N PHE A 114 2.72 -7.52 34.40
CA PHE A 114 2.77 -8.60 33.40
C PHE A 114 3.66 -9.77 33.80
N ASP A 115 4.63 -9.52 34.69
CA ASP A 115 5.62 -10.48 35.17
C ASP A 115 5.77 -10.29 36.68
N PRO A 116 4.98 -11.00 37.50
CA PRO A 116 4.96 -10.85 38.96
C PRO A 116 6.33 -11.11 39.63
N ASP A 117 7.19 -11.90 38.97
CA ASP A 117 8.53 -12.22 39.45
C ASP A 117 9.55 -11.13 39.11
N CYS A 118 9.15 -10.06 38.42
CA CYS A 118 10.01 -8.97 38.03
C CYS A 118 10.02 -7.84 39.06
N ASP A 119 11.21 -7.44 39.49
CA ASP A 119 11.40 -6.33 40.45
C ASP A 119 11.38 -4.95 39.79
N ASP A 120 11.13 -4.85 38.49
CA ASP A 120 11.10 -3.56 37.77
C ASP A 120 9.74 -2.88 37.93
N GLU A 121 9.63 -2.00 38.91
CA GLU A 121 8.43 -1.21 39.20
C GLU A 121 8.38 0.15 38.46
N ARG A 122 9.30 0.40 37.54
CA ARG A 122 9.30 1.64 36.76
C ARG A 122 8.06 1.74 35.90
N MET A 123 7.38 2.88 35.98
CA MET A 123 6.19 3.15 35.16
C MET A 123 6.48 3.18 33.67
N ARG A 124 5.51 2.76 32.89
CA ARG A 124 5.55 2.63 31.42
C ARG A 124 4.17 2.99 30.88
N LEU A 125 4.07 3.31 29.59
CA LEU A 125 2.78 3.38 28.92
C LEU A 125 2.36 1.97 28.47
N LEU A 126 1.08 1.68 28.67
CA LEU A 126 0.39 0.52 28.14
C LEU A 126 -0.55 0.97 27.03
N PHE A 127 -0.32 0.51 25.82
CA PHE A 127 -1.21 0.72 24.69
C PHE A 127 -2.11 -0.48 24.53
N GLN A 128 -3.42 -0.25 24.54
CA GLN A 128 -4.42 -1.24 24.21
C GLN A 128 -4.94 -0.96 22.81
N PHE A 129 -4.92 -1.98 21.94
CA PHE A 129 -5.25 -1.82 20.53
C PHE A 129 -5.92 -3.03 19.93
N LYS A 130 -6.52 -2.82 18.76
CA LYS A 130 -7.11 -3.85 17.93
C LYS A 130 -6.39 -3.92 16.61
N PHE A 131 -6.11 -5.14 16.16
CA PHE A 131 -5.58 -5.37 14.81
C PHE A 131 -6.52 -4.79 13.74
N VAL A 132 -5.96 -4.07 12.79
CA VAL A 132 -6.71 -3.48 11.68
C VAL A 132 -6.34 -4.16 10.38
N LYS A 133 -5.04 -4.25 10.06
CA LYS A 133 -4.59 -4.70 8.75
C LYS A 133 -3.17 -5.22 8.79
N HIS A 134 -2.89 -6.24 7.97
CA HIS A 134 -1.54 -6.56 7.55
C HIS A 134 -1.12 -5.55 6.49
N LEU A 135 0.03 -4.91 6.70
CA LEU A 135 0.79 -4.33 5.61
C LEU A 135 1.55 -5.47 4.94
N PHE A 136 1.94 -5.27 3.69
CA PHE A 136 2.73 -6.27 2.97
C PHE A 136 3.92 -6.73 3.81
N GLU A 137 4.26 -8.00 3.73
CA GLU A 137 5.39 -8.56 4.48
C GLU A 137 6.64 -7.73 4.23
N ASP A 138 7.33 -7.38 5.34
CA ASP A 138 8.62 -6.67 5.34
C ASP A 138 8.63 -5.22 4.83
N TYR A 139 7.52 -4.46 5.03
CA TYR A 139 7.52 -3.03 4.75
C TYR A 139 8.64 -2.29 5.50
N ARG A 140 9.64 -1.80 4.77
CA ARG A 140 10.77 -1.02 5.32
C ARG A 140 10.69 0.42 4.79
N PRO A 141 10.20 1.37 5.59
CA PRO A 141 10.25 2.78 5.19
C PRO A 141 11.72 3.21 5.04
N HIS A 142 12.09 3.73 3.86
CA HIS A 142 13.48 4.07 3.54
C HIS A 142 14.07 5.18 4.42
N ASP A 143 13.25 6.07 4.93
CA ASP A 143 13.66 7.27 5.66
C ASP A 143 13.18 7.34 7.11
N LEU A 144 12.68 6.23 7.66
CA LEU A 144 12.31 6.23 9.06
C LEU A 144 13.57 6.38 9.91
N LYS A 145 13.90 7.62 10.24
CA LYS A 145 14.95 7.93 11.21
C LYS A 145 14.46 7.55 12.60
N ILE A 146 14.52 6.25 12.89
CA ILE A 146 14.24 5.75 14.23
C ILE A 146 15.46 6.03 15.10
N TRP A 147 15.61 7.28 15.51
CA TRP A 147 16.67 7.70 16.43
C TRP A 147 16.38 7.28 17.88
N HIS A 148 15.11 6.96 18.15
CA HIS A 148 14.60 6.54 19.46
C HIS A 148 13.71 5.32 19.29
N CYS A 149 13.29 4.72 20.40
CA CYS A 149 12.41 3.55 20.37
C CYS A 149 11.01 3.86 19.77
N PHE A 150 10.70 5.13 19.51
CA PHE A 150 9.41 5.58 19.00
C PHE A 150 9.59 6.74 18.03
N THR A 151 8.76 6.73 16.99
CA THR A 151 8.63 7.83 16.03
C THR A 151 7.15 8.11 15.86
N ASP A 152 6.79 9.39 15.91
CA ASP A 152 5.46 9.91 15.62
C ASP A 152 5.42 10.39 14.17
N SER A 153 4.42 9.93 13.41
CA SER A 153 4.25 10.26 12.00
C SER A 153 2.78 10.27 11.64
N THR A 154 2.44 10.66 10.43
CA THR A 154 1.12 10.41 9.86
C THR A 154 1.15 9.18 8.97
N VAL A 155 -0.02 8.60 8.67
CA VAL A 155 -0.14 7.52 7.68
C VAL A 155 0.47 7.95 6.36
N LYS A 156 0.19 9.19 5.94
CA LYS A 156 0.73 9.77 4.72
C LYS A 156 2.25 9.84 4.73
N GLU A 157 2.86 10.41 5.77
CA GLU A 157 4.32 10.54 5.89
C GLU A 157 5.00 9.18 5.97
N LEU A 158 4.42 8.24 6.71
CA LEU A 158 4.95 6.88 6.82
C LEU A 158 4.99 6.20 5.45
N ILE A 159 3.98 6.42 4.63
CA ILE A 159 3.85 5.83 3.30
C ILE A 159 4.60 6.66 2.25
N ASP A 160 4.56 7.99 2.30
CA ASP A 160 5.23 8.89 1.35
C ASP A 160 6.77 8.86 1.50
N GLY A 161 7.29 8.42 2.63
CA GLY A 161 8.72 8.09 2.78
C GLY A 161 9.17 6.98 1.81
N LYS A 162 8.21 6.24 1.20
CA LYS A 162 8.41 5.48 -0.04
C LYS A 162 7.79 6.23 -1.20
N SER A 163 8.47 6.26 -2.32
CA SER A 163 7.84 6.66 -3.58
C SER A 163 6.61 5.78 -3.81
N LEU A 164 5.44 6.38 -3.72
CA LEU A 164 4.16 5.70 -3.91
C LEU A 164 3.90 5.53 -5.40
N ILE A 165 3.62 4.31 -5.83
CA ILE A 165 3.15 4.00 -7.18
C ILE A 165 1.62 3.87 -7.12
N ARG A 166 0.92 4.85 -7.68
CA ARG A 166 -0.52 4.74 -7.92
C ARG A 166 -0.76 3.98 -9.21
N PHE A 167 -1.69 3.03 -9.20
CA PHE A 167 -2.01 2.27 -10.40
C PHE A 167 -3.51 2.02 -10.52
N ILE A 168 -3.91 1.69 -11.75
CA ILE A 168 -5.25 1.16 -12.04
C ILE A 168 -5.13 -0.26 -12.57
N ASP A 169 -6.14 -1.09 -12.31
CA ASP A 169 -6.21 -2.48 -12.76
C ASP A 169 -7.48 -2.69 -13.60
N LEU A 170 -7.31 -2.81 -14.90
CA LEU A 170 -8.40 -2.96 -15.87
C LEU A 170 -8.54 -4.41 -16.29
N PHE A 171 -9.79 -4.88 -16.42
CA PHE A 171 -10.08 -6.29 -16.69
C PHE A 171 -9.43 -7.18 -15.63
N ALA A 172 -9.51 -6.75 -14.40
CA ALA A 172 -8.69 -7.22 -13.29
C ALA A 172 -8.79 -8.73 -13.00
N GLY A 173 -9.87 -9.38 -13.42
CA GLY A 173 -10.10 -10.77 -13.05
C GLY A 173 -10.11 -10.92 -11.53
N ILE A 174 -9.24 -11.78 -10.99
CA ILE A 174 -9.05 -11.94 -9.55
C ILE A 174 -7.86 -11.15 -9.00
N GLY A 175 -7.23 -10.27 -9.83
CA GLY A 175 -6.13 -9.39 -9.43
C GLY A 175 -4.72 -9.96 -9.65
N GLY A 176 -4.52 -10.83 -10.64
CA GLY A 176 -3.21 -11.48 -10.87
C GLY A 176 -2.11 -10.51 -11.29
N ILE A 177 -2.35 -9.60 -12.26
CA ILE A 177 -1.36 -8.61 -12.69
C ILE A 177 -1.07 -7.62 -11.55
N ARG A 178 -2.11 -7.19 -10.88
CA ARG A 178 -2.03 -6.35 -9.68
C ARG A 178 -1.10 -6.94 -8.63
N LEU A 179 -1.31 -8.21 -8.27
CA LEU A 179 -0.50 -8.89 -7.26
C LEU A 179 0.99 -8.91 -7.66
N GLY A 180 1.28 -9.20 -8.94
CA GLY A 180 2.65 -9.16 -9.47
C GLY A 180 3.28 -7.76 -9.39
N LEU A 181 2.54 -6.70 -9.74
CA LEU A 181 3.02 -5.32 -9.60
C LEU A 181 3.28 -4.96 -8.13
N GLU A 182 2.36 -5.29 -7.23
CA GLU A 182 2.47 -5.00 -5.80
C GLU A 182 3.68 -5.71 -5.17
N GLN A 183 3.90 -6.97 -5.52
CA GLN A 183 5.07 -7.73 -5.06
C GLN A 183 6.39 -7.12 -5.56
N ALA A 184 6.50 -6.91 -6.88
CA ALA A 184 7.70 -6.33 -7.48
C ALA A 184 8.01 -4.93 -6.94
N ALA A 185 6.99 -4.07 -6.79
CA ALA A 185 7.13 -2.75 -6.22
C ALA A 185 7.63 -2.81 -4.77
N ASN A 186 7.07 -3.72 -3.96
CA ASN A 186 7.48 -3.91 -2.58
C ASN A 186 8.94 -4.38 -2.46
N GLU A 187 9.37 -5.34 -3.30
CA GLU A 187 10.77 -5.80 -3.36
C GLU A 187 11.73 -4.66 -3.71
N MET A 188 11.31 -3.74 -4.56
CA MET A 188 12.06 -2.54 -4.95
C MET A 188 11.95 -1.40 -3.92
N GLY A 189 11.22 -1.59 -2.85
CA GLY A 189 11.05 -0.59 -1.81
C GLY A 189 9.98 0.48 -2.10
N TYR A 190 9.09 0.26 -3.06
CA TYR A 190 7.97 1.16 -3.35
C TYR A 190 6.70 0.73 -2.59
N ALA A 191 5.89 1.71 -2.19
CA ALA A 191 4.51 1.47 -1.80
C ALA A 191 3.63 1.47 -3.05
N THR A 192 2.48 0.79 -2.99
CA THR A 192 1.52 0.77 -4.09
C THR A 192 0.13 1.12 -3.61
N GLN A 193 -0.65 1.78 -4.47
CA GLN A 193 -2.06 2.07 -4.24
C GLN A 193 -2.85 1.83 -5.53
N CYS A 194 -3.80 0.89 -5.48
CA CYS A 194 -4.77 0.75 -6.56
C CYS A 194 -5.84 1.84 -6.40
N VAL A 195 -5.93 2.76 -7.34
CA VAL A 195 -6.87 3.88 -7.30
C VAL A 195 -8.15 3.60 -8.07
N LEU A 196 -8.16 2.58 -8.93
CA LEU A 196 -9.33 2.12 -9.65
C LEU A 196 -9.15 0.68 -10.10
N THR A 197 -10.15 -0.16 -9.85
CA THR A 197 -10.26 -1.52 -10.39
C THR A 197 -11.49 -1.62 -11.28
N SER A 198 -11.34 -2.14 -12.50
CA SER A 198 -12.46 -2.41 -13.42
C SER A 198 -12.58 -3.91 -13.69
N GLU A 199 -13.74 -4.48 -13.38
CA GLU A 199 -14.09 -5.88 -13.64
C GLU A 199 -15.62 -6.00 -13.72
N ILE A 200 -16.12 -6.83 -14.65
CA ILE A 200 -17.56 -7.03 -14.86
C ILE A 200 -18.05 -8.41 -14.40
N LYS A 201 -17.17 -9.40 -14.25
CA LYS A 201 -17.56 -10.76 -13.87
C LYS A 201 -17.89 -10.87 -12.40
N PRO A 202 -19.14 -11.21 -12.00
CA PRO A 202 -19.55 -11.23 -10.60
C PRO A 202 -18.68 -12.13 -9.71
N ALA A 203 -18.23 -13.28 -10.22
CA ALA A 203 -17.38 -14.21 -9.48
C ALA A 203 -15.99 -13.59 -9.18
N ALA A 204 -15.39 -12.89 -10.15
CA ALA A 204 -14.13 -12.19 -9.97
C ALA A 204 -14.27 -11.02 -9.00
N ILE A 205 -15.33 -10.21 -9.15
CA ILE A 205 -15.65 -9.11 -8.24
C ILE A 205 -15.79 -9.59 -6.79
N LYS A 206 -16.41 -10.77 -6.59
CA LYS A 206 -16.52 -11.36 -5.24
C LYS A 206 -15.16 -11.62 -4.62
N VAL A 207 -14.21 -12.18 -5.37
CA VAL A 207 -12.84 -12.43 -4.93
C VAL A 207 -12.11 -11.12 -4.64
N LEU A 208 -12.20 -10.15 -5.55
CA LEU A 208 -11.59 -8.84 -5.37
C LEU A 208 -12.09 -8.14 -4.09
N ARG A 209 -13.40 -8.17 -3.82
CA ARG A 209 -13.96 -7.60 -2.59
C ARG A 209 -13.51 -8.31 -1.32
N GLN A 210 -13.24 -9.62 -1.39
CA GLN A 210 -12.70 -10.35 -0.24
C GLN A 210 -11.25 -9.95 0.05
N ASN A 211 -10.43 -9.81 -1.01
CA ASN A 211 -9.03 -9.48 -0.87
C ASN A 211 -8.78 -7.97 -0.66
N HIS A 212 -9.66 -7.13 -1.23
CA HIS A 212 -9.54 -5.67 -1.22
C HIS A 212 -10.88 -5.01 -0.84
N PRO A 213 -11.35 -5.19 0.40
CA PRO A 213 -12.72 -4.84 0.82
C PRO A 213 -13.04 -3.34 0.74
N ASN A 214 -12.02 -2.49 0.84
CA ASN A 214 -12.19 -1.03 0.90
C ASN A 214 -11.84 -0.31 -0.42
N GLU A 215 -11.58 -1.07 -1.49
CA GLU A 215 -11.20 -0.46 -2.75
C GLU A 215 -12.39 -0.34 -3.70
N PRO A 216 -12.47 0.77 -4.46
CA PRO A 216 -13.55 0.95 -5.42
C PRO A 216 -13.37 -0.03 -6.58
N ILE A 217 -14.41 -0.83 -6.86
CA ILE A 217 -14.49 -1.67 -8.05
C ILE A 217 -15.53 -1.04 -8.95
N CYS A 218 -15.06 -0.48 -10.06
CA CYS A 218 -15.88 -0.01 -11.15
C CYS A 218 -16.23 -1.18 -12.07
N GLY A 219 -17.41 -1.22 -12.58
CA GLY A 219 -17.85 -2.26 -13.50
C GLY A 219 -17.20 -2.15 -14.87
N ASP A 220 -18.02 -1.84 -15.87
CA ASP A 220 -17.61 -1.75 -17.27
C ASP A 220 -16.79 -0.48 -17.55
N ILE A 221 -15.54 -0.65 -17.98
CA ILE A 221 -14.62 0.44 -18.29
C ILE A 221 -15.10 1.31 -19.45
N THR A 222 -15.94 0.79 -20.33
CA THR A 222 -16.51 1.56 -21.45
C THR A 222 -17.48 2.65 -20.98
N GLN A 223 -17.99 2.54 -19.76
CA GLN A 223 -18.93 3.48 -19.15
C GLN A 223 -18.24 4.53 -18.28
N ILE A 224 -16.92 4.43 -18.10
CA ILE A 224 -16.17 5.33 -17.22
C ILE A 224 -15.59 6.49 -18.03
N ASP A 225 -15.94 7.71 -17.61
CA ASP A 225 -15.29 8.91 -18.11
C ASP A 225 -13.86 9.01 -17.58
N THR A 226 -12.88 9.24 -18.46
CA THR A 226 -11.46 9.40 -18.08
C THR A 226 -11.24 10.56 -17.10
N ALA A 227 -12.09 11.59 -17.14
CA ALA A 227 -12.05 12.69 -16.18
C ALA A 227 -12.34 12.26 -14.74
N GLN A 228 -13.08 11.17 -14.54
CA GLN A 228 -13.40 10.62 -13.22
C GLN A 228 -12.33 9.67 -12.68
N ILE A 229 -11.38 9.24 -13.52
CA ILE A 229 -10.28 8.39 -13.10
C ILE A 229 -9.26 9.25 -12.33
N PRO A 230 -8.91 8.91 -11.08
CA PRO A 230 -7.85 9.61 -10.35
C PRO A 230 -6.52 9.57 -11.11
N ASP A 231 -5.59 10.44 -10.78
CA ASP A 231 -4.26 10.39 -11.37
C ASP A 231 -3.47 9.18 -10.84
N PHE A 232 -2.76 8.51 -11.73
CA PHE A 232 -2.01 7.29 -11.46
C PHE A 232 -0.73 7.22 -12.28
N ASP A 233 0.20 6.35 -11.85
CA ASP A 233 1.53 6.20 -12.45
C ASP A 233 1.60 5.04 -13.42
N VAL A 234 0.88 3.94 -13.16
CA VAL A 234 0.95 2.69 -13.93
C VAL A 234 -0.45 2.18 -14.26
N LEU A 235 -0.67 1.79 -15.52
CA LEU A 235 -1.87 1.08 -15.95
C LEU A 235 -1.58 -0.40 -16.07
N CYS A 236 -2.35 -1.23 -15.38
CA CYS A 236 -2.37 -2.69 -15.53
C CYS A 236 -3.61 -3.11 -16.30
N ALA A 237 -3.49 -3.99 -17.29
CA ALA A 237 -4.64 -4.52 -18.01
C ALA A 237 -4.39 -5.90 -18.64
N GLY A 238 -5.20 -6.88 -18.23
CA GLY A 238 -5.33 -8.17 -18.92
C GLY A 238 -6.52 -8.16 -19.87
N PHE A 239 -6.43 -7.44 -20.99
CA PHE A 239 -7.56 -7.23 -21.87
C PHE A 239 -7.86 -8.49 -22.75
N PRO A 240 -9.15 -8.81 -23.00
CA PRO A 240 -9.48 -9.97 -23.79
C PRO A 240 -9.03 -9.85 -25.24
N CYS A 241 -8.54 -10.98 -25.81
CA CYS A 241 -8.21 -11.07 -27.22
C CYS A 241 -9.50 -11.06 -28.04
N GLN A 242 -9.89 -9.90 -28.54
CA GLN A 242 -10.98 -9.76 -29.51
C GLN A 242 -10.41 -9.53 -30.89
N ALA A 243 -11.03 -10.16 -31.91
CA ALA A 243 -10.65 -9.94 -33.29
C ALA A 243 -10.81 -8.45 -33.65
N PHE A 244 -9.76 -7.83 -34.11
CA PHE A 244 -9.85 -6.54 -34.79
C PHE A 244 -10.60 -6.79 -36.10
N SER A 245 -11.88 -6.51 -36.15
CA SER A 245 -12.62 -6.57 -37.42
C SER A 245 -12.01 -5.51 -38.34
N CYS A 246 -11.38 -5.98 -39.40
CA CYS A 246 -10.74 -5.14 -40.39
C CYS A 246 -11.80 -4.39 -41.22
N ALA A 247 -12.40 -3.37 -40.69
CA ALA A 247 -13.13 -2.38 -41.49
C ALA A 247 -12.20 -1.20 -41.78
N GLY A 248 -11.55 -1.23 -42.94
CA GLY A 248 -11.03 -0.01 -43.57
C GLY A 248 -9.56 0.33 -43.36
N LYS A 249 -8.86 0.47 -44.44
CA LYS A 249 -7.57 1.15 -44.60
C LYS A 249 -7.71 2.62 -44.18
N ARG A 250 -7.08 3.06 -43.10
CA ARG A 250 -7.02 4.43 -42.58
C ARG A 250 -8.04 4.76 -41.50
N MET A 251 -8.00 4.05 -40.37
CA MET A 251 -8.87 4.43 -39.26
C MET A 251 -8.08 5.13 -38.18
N GLY A 252 -8.42 6.39 -37.92
CA GLY A 252 -8.00 7.15 -36.77
C GLY A 252 -8.65 6.59 -35.49
N PHE A 253 -8.25 7.11 -34.32
CA PHE A 253 -8.75 6.73 -32.99
C PHE A 253 -10.29 6.72 -32.86
N GLU A 254 -10.99 7.48 -33.70
CA GLU A 254 -12.44 7.68 -33.59
C GLU A 254 -13.27 6.57 -34.23
N ASP A 255 -12.74 5.85 -35.21
CA ASP A 255 -13.49 4.84 -35.97
C ASP A 255 -13.32 3.39 -35.46
N ALA A 256 -12.36 3.19 -34.55
CA ALA A 256 -12.01 1.86 -34.06
C ALA A 256 -12.77 1.47 -32.77
N ARG A 257 -13.92 2.06 -32.50
CA ARG A 257 -14.76 1.86 -31.31
C ARG A 257 -15.39 0.45 -31.28
N GLY A 258 -14.60 -0.59 -31.09
CA GLY A 258 -15.14 -1.95 -31.08
C GLY A 258 -14.36 -2.97 -30.28
N THR A 259 -13.14 -2.66 -29.88
CA THR A 259 -12.35 -3.60 -29.10
C THR A 259 -11.94 -2.98 -27.75
N LEU A 260 -11.92 -3.77 -26.71
CA LEU A 260 -11.61 -3.33 -25.35
C LEU A 260 -10.19 -2.77 -25.21
N PHE A 261 -9.26 -3.08 -26.14
CA PHE A 261 -7.97 -2.42 -26.21
C PHE A 261 -8.07 -0.91 -26.44
N PHE A 262 -9.07 -0.45 -27.21
CA PHE A 262 -9.22 0.99 -27.44
C PHE A 262 -9.64 1.76 -26.18
N GLU A 263 -10.26 1.10 -25.22
CA GLU A 263 -10.51 1.67 -23.90
C GLU A 263 -9.19 1.88 -23.14
N VAL A 264 -8.28 0.89 -23.20
CA VAL A 264 -6.92 1.04 -22.67
C VAL A 264 -6.19 2.20 -23.35
N ALA A 265 -6.23 2.26 -24.68
CA ALA A 265 -5.59 3.34 -25.46
C ALA A 265 -6.20 4.72 -25.17
N ARG A 266 -7.53 4.81 -24.98
CA ARG A 266 -8.24 6.03 -24.57
C ARG A 266 -7.70 6.55 -23.23
N ILE A 267 -7.62 5.68 -22.23
CA ILE A 267 -7.14 6.04 -20.90
C ILE A 267 -5.64 6.43 -20.95
N LEU A 268 -4.81 5.68 -21.67
CA LEU A 268 -3.38 6.03 -21.85
C LEU A 268 -3.21 7.39 -22.53
N ARG A 269 -4.04 7.72 -23.51
CA ARG A 269 -4.01 9.00 -24.21
C ARG A 269 -4.41 10.16 -23.28
N ASP A 270 -5.49 9.99 -22.53
CA ASP A 270 -6.10 11.06 -21.73
C ASP A 270 -5.37 11.27 -20.39
N LYS A 271 -4.95 10.21 -19.73
CA LYS A 271 -4.33 10.26 -18.40
C LYS A 271 -2.80 10.29 -18.42
N ARG A 272 -2.15 9.83 -19.49
CA ARG A 272 -0.69 9.88 -19.66
C ARG A 272 0.12 9.32 -18.48
N PRO A 273 -0.18 8.11 -17.96
CA PRO A 273 0.60 7.52 -16.89
C PRO A 273 2.07 7.34 -17.32
N LYS A 274 2.95 7.15 -16.34
CA LYS A 274 4.40 6.93 -16.57
C LYS A 274 4.70 5.61 -17.29
N GLY A 275 3.83 4.60 -17.10
CA GLY A 275 4.00 3.29 -17.74
C GLY A 275 2.73 2.46 -17.73
N PHE A 276 2.84 1.28 -18.34
CA PHE A 276 1.76 0.29 -18.34
C PHE A 276 2.30 -1.13 -18.39
N ILE A 277 1.49 -2.07 -17.93
CA ILE A 277 1.66 -3.51 -18.04
C ILE A 277 0.42 -4.05 -18.72
N LEU A 278 0.58 -4.60 -19.92
CA LEU A 278 -0.50 -5.21 -20.69
C LEU A 278 -0.24 -6.72 -20.81
N GLU A 279 -1.26 -7.52 -20.59
CA GLU A 279 -1.18 -8.99 -20.71
C GLU A 279 -2.20 -9.50 -21.72
N ASN A 280 -1.82 -10.52 -22.46
CA ASN A 280 -2.73 -11.27 -23.32
C ASN A 280 -2.25 -12.73 -23.45
N VAL A 281 -3.05 -13.57 -24.08
CA VAL A 281 -2.69 -14.96 -24.37
C VAL A 281 -1.61 -15.06 -25.46
N GLU A 282 -0.77 -16.10 -25.44
CA GLU A 282 0.30 -16.31 -26.43
C GLU A 282 -0.19 -16.20 -27.89
N GLY A 283 -1.38 -16.75 -28.18
CA GLY A 283 -1.99 -16.70 -29.51
C GLY A 283 -2.22 -15.30 -30.07
N PHE A 284 -2.20 -14.28 -29.19
CA PHE A 284 -2.29 -12.88 -29.57
C PHE A 284 -1.11 -12.44 -30.46
N VAL A 285 0.09 -12.97 -30.22
CA VAL A 285 1.30 -12.64 -30.98
C VAL A 285 1.19 -13.03 -32.43
N SER A 286 0.59 -14.21 -32.71
CA SER A 286 0.41 -14.73 -34.07
C SER A 286 -0.94 -14.36 -34.70
N HIS A 287 -1.83 -13.71 -33.95
CA HIS A 287 -3.17 -13.37 -34.40
C HIS A 287 -3.13 -12.52 -35.69
N ASP A 288 -3.92 -12.92 -36.68
CA ASP A 288 -3.94 -12.31 -38.04
C ASP A 288 -2.52 -12.13 -38.63
N GLY A 289 -1.71 -13.22 -38.58
CA GLY A 289 -0.33 -13.20 -39.06
C GLY A 289 0.57 -12.15 -38.36
N GLY A 290 0.29 -11.84 -37.08
CA GLY A 290 1.03 -10.84 -36.29
C GLY A 290 0.60 -9.39 -36.54
N ARG A 291 -0.42 -9.18 -37.37
CA ARG A 291 -0.90 -7.83 -37.72
C ARG A 291 -1.52 -7.12 -36.51
N THR A 292 -2.28 -7.85 -35.71
CA THR A 292 -2.94 -7.33 -34.51
C THR A 292 -1.93 -6.74 -33.53
N LEU A 293 -0.91 -7.49 -33.16
CA LEU A 293 0.15 -7.02 -32.27
C LEU A 293 0.86 -5.80 -32.85
N ARG A 294 1.18 -5.81 -34.16
CA ARG A 294 1.83 -4.69 -34.83
C ARG A 294 1.02 -3.40 -34.72
N ILE A 295 -0.29 -3.45 -34.97
CA ILE A 295 -1.19 -2.29 -34.87
C ILE A 295 -1.18 -1.74 -33.43
N ILE A 296 -1.27 -2.61 -32.43
CA ILE A 296 -1.24 -2.21 -31.02
C ILE A 296 0.10 -1.55 -30.66
N LEU A 297 1.22 -2.12 -31.06
CA LEU A 297 2.55 -1.56 -30.80
C LEU A 297 2.74 -0.20 -31.47
N GLU A 298 2.26 -0.05 -32.72
CA GLU A 298 2.30 1.23 -33.43
C GLU A 298 1.45 2.29 -32.76
N MET A 299 0.26 1.93 -32.29
CA MET A 299 -0.63 2.83 -31.53
C MET A 299 -0.01 3.28 -30.22
N LEU A 300 0.50 2.35 -29.41
CA LEU A 300 1.15 2.70 -28.14
C LEU A 300 2.39 3.59 -28.35
N ARG A 301 3.16 3.33 -29.39
CA ARG A 301 4.29 4.20 -29.77
C ARG A 301 3.86 5.58 -30.25
N SER A 302 2.76 5.68 -30.99
CA SER A 302 2.19 6.96 -31.42
C SER A 302 1.71 7.81 -30.24
N LEU A 303 1.35 7.18 -29.11
CA LEU A 303 1.08 7.84 -27.84
C LEU A 303 2.34 8.29 -27.10
N GLY A 304 3.54 8.03 -27.62
CA GLY A 304 4.81 8.44 -27.04
C GLY A 304 5.46 7.43 -26.10
N TYR A 305 4.92 6.21 -25.97
CA TYR A 305 5.49 5.20 -25.11
C TYR A 305 6.60 4.40 -25.82
N LYS A 306 7.65 4.04 -25.07
CA LYS A 306 8.60 3.00 -25.46
C LYS A 306 8.00 1.65 -25.09
N VAL A 307 7.79 0.78 -26.08
CA VAL A 307 7.10 -0.50 -25.88
C VAL A 307 8.01 -1.65 -26.20
N SER A 308 8.12 -2.59 -25.27
CA SER A 308 8.71 -3.93 -25.48
C SER A 308 7.66 -4.97 -25.19
N HIS A 309 7.76 -6.17 -25.81
CA HIS A 309 6.91 -7.29 -25.51
C HIS A 309 7.73 -8.57 -25.41
N ARG A 310 7.22 -9.55 -24.67
CA ARG A 310 7.85 -10.86 -24.50
C ARG A 310 6.77 -11.89 -24.22
N VAL A 311 6.95 -13.10 -24.75
CA VAL A 311 6.16 -14.26 -24.34
C VAL A 311 6.85 -14.88 -23.13
N LEU A 312 6.10 -15.08 -22.05
CA LEU A 312 6.57 -15.68 -20.80
C LEU A 312 5.76 -16.92 -20.51
N ASP A 313 6.41 -18.00 -20.06
CA ASP A 313 5.75 -19.21 -19.58
C ASP A 313 5.71 -19.16 -18.04
N ALA A 314 4.54 -19.41 -17.47
CA ALA A 314 4.36 -19.39 -16.01
C ALA A 314 5.26 -20.44 -15.31
N SER A 315 5.55 -21.56 -15.98
CA SER A 315 6.44 -22.60 -15.46
C SER A 315 7.87 -22.12 -15.24
N ASP A 316 8.37 -21.14 -16.03
CA ASP A 316 9.70 -20.55 -15.88
C ASP A 316 9.84 -19.74 -14.57
N PHE A 317 8.73 -19.41 -13.93
CA PHE A 317 8.65 -18.63 -12.69
C PHE A 317 8.21 -19.45 -11.47
N GLY A 318 8.32 -20.79 -11.56
CA GLY A 318 8.03 -21.69 -10.44
C GLY A 318 6.55 -21.96 -10.20
N VAL A 319 5.67 -21.56 -11.11
CA VAL A 319 4.24 -21.89 -11.07
C VAL A 319 4.02 -23.26 -11.71
N ALA A 320 3.31 -24.15 -11.02
CA ALA A 320 2.99 -25.50 -11.52
C ALA A 320 1.89 -25.46 -12.61
N GLN A 321 2.07 -24.62 -13.62
CA GLN A 321 1.16 -24.44 -14.74
C GLN A 321 1.94 -24.08 -16.01
N GLU A 322 1.78 -24.86 -17.06
CA GLU A 322 2.23 -24.49 -18.40
C GLU A 322 1.21 -23.52 -19.02
N ARG A 323 1.45 -22.24 -18.85
CA ARG A 323 0.63 -21.18 -19.44
C ARG A 323 1.54 -20.07 -19.95
N LYS A 324 1.43 -19.82 -21.25
CA LYS A 324 2.15 -18.73 -21.90
C LYS A 324 1.27 -17.50 -22.04
N ALA A 325 1.84 -16.36 -21.67
CA ALA A 325 1.25 -15.04 -21.81
C ALA A 325 2.22 -14.11 -22.60
N ALA A 326 1.65 -13.15 -23.33
CA ALA A 326 2.38 -12.18 -24.15
C ALA A 326 2.08 -10.75 -23.73
#